data_af564f38c6053ecad177ab7b25dafe61
#
_entry.id   af564f38c6053ecad177ab7b25dafe61
#
_cell.length_a   1.000
_cell.length_b   1.000
_cell.length_c   1.000
_cell.angle_alpha   90.00
_cell.angle_beta   90.00
_cell.angle_gamma   90.00
#
_symmetry.space_group_name_H-M   'P 1'
#
loop_
_entity.id
_entity.type
_entity.pdbx_description
1 polymer ?
#
loop_
_entity_poly.entity_id
_entity_poly.type
_entity_poly.pdbx_seq_one_letter_code
_entity_poly.pdbx_strand_id
1 'polypeptide(L)'
;AKAYADLITVSGYDGGTAASPLTSIKHAGSPWELGLPEVHQALRINGLRDKIRLQTDGGLKTGLDVVKAAILGAESFGFGTAPMVALGCKYLRICHLNNCATGVATQDDFLRGEHFRGTVDMVKNYFRFIAEEVRELMAMLGVRKLTDLIGRTDLLEVLEGNTASQRKLDLMPLLANDFVPADAPQFCEVSRNVPHDPGAKNQEVLAALKEAIESQSGGTFDFTITNCDRSVGALTSGAIAKRYGEDGLEAAPVTARFTGVAGQSFGVWNARGLNLYLEGDANDYVGKGMNGGSIVIVPPKVSQFESHKTAIIGNTCLYGATGGTLFAAGTAGERFAVRNS
;
A
#
# COMPACT_ATOMS: atom_id res chain seq x y z
N ALA A 1 7.80 2.05 -6.95
CA ALA A 1 9.27 2.05 -6.96
C ALA A 1 9.87 2.96 -5.88
N LYS A 2 9.52 4.25 -5.81
CA LYS A 2 10.06 5.18 -4.78
C LYS A 2 9.78 4.74 -3.34
N ALA A 3 8.75 3.95 -3.10
CA ALA A 3 8.40 3.39 -1.79
C ALA A 3 9.09 2.06 -1.50
N TYR A 4 10.01 1.62 -2.33
CA TYR A 4 10.68 0.32 -2.23
C TYR A 4 9.71 -0.86 -2.18
N ALA A 5 8.58 -0.75 -2.88
CA ALA A 5 7.59 -1.82 -2.94
C ALA A 5 8.16 -3.08 -3.60
N ASP A 6 7.89 -4.23 -3.03
CA ASP A 6 8.27 -5.53 -3.58
C ASP A 6 7.29 -6.02 -4.65
N LEU A 7 6.04 -5.54 -4.57
CA LEU A 7 4.94 -5.91 -5.47
C LEU A 7 4.15 -4.66 -5.86
N ILE A 8 3.81 -4.57 -7.14
CA ILE A 8 2.86 -3.59 -7.67
C ILE A 8 1.72 -4.34 -8.33
N THR A 9 0.49 -4.03 -7.92
CA THR A 9 -0.72 -4.56 -8.58
C THR A 9 -1.31 -3.53 -9.53
N VAL A 10 -1.50 -3.92 -10.78
CA VAL A 10 -2.24 -3.16 -11.79
C VAL A 10 -3.64 -3.76 -11.89
N SER A 11 -4.63 -2.99 -11.44
CA SER A 11 -6.02 -3.44 -11.40
C SER A 11 -6.83 -2.87 -12.56
N GLY A 12 -7.55 -3.73 -13.26
CA GLY A 12 -8.51 -3.31 -14.27
C GLY A 12 -9.83 -2.80 -13.68
N TYR A 13 -10.64 -2.11 -14.49
CA TYR A 13 -11.95 -1.58 -14.08
C TYR A 13 -12.93 -2.67 -13.62
N ASP A 14 -12.79 -3.89 -14.07
CA ASP A 14 -13.56 -5.06 -13.61
C ASP A 14 -13.21 -5.51 -12.20
N GLY A 15 -12.12 -4.98 -11.64
CA GLY A 15 -11.67 -5.24 -10.28
C GLY A 15 -12.50 -4.49 -9.24
N GLY A 16 -12.11 -4.68 -7.98
CA GLY A 16 -12.75 -4.06 -6.83
C GLY A 16 -13.65 -5.01 -6.07
N THR A 17 -14.43 -4.47 -5.13
CA THR A 17 -15.33 -5.28 -4.31
C THR A 17 -16.47 -5.89 -5.11
N ALA A 18 -16.86 -7.12 -4.77
CA ALA A 18 -18.01 -7.79 -5.39
C ALA A 18 -19.33 -7.01 -5.29
N ALA A 19 -19.45 -6.14 -4.28
CA ALA A 19 -20.62 -5.28 -4.06
C ALA A 19 -20.58 -3.97 -4.90
N SER A 20 -19.52 -3.70 -5.63
CA SER A 20 -19.41 -2.48 -6.45
C SER A 20 -20.57 -2.39 -7.45
N PRO A 21 -21.17 -1.20 -7.61
CA PRO A 21 -22.24 -1.01 -8.57
C PRO A 21 -21.73 -1.18 -10.01
N LEU A 22 -22.63 -1.56 -10.90
CA LEU A 22 -22.31 -1.84 -12.30
C LEU A 22 -21.65 -0.64 -13.01
N THR A 23 -22.04 0.57 -12.64
CA THR A 23 -21.45 1.82 -13.13
C THR A 23 -19.95 1.93 -12.83
N SER A 24 -19.52 1.52 -11.64
CA SER A 24 -18.11 1.53 -11.26
C SER A 24 -17.30 0.52 -12.07
N ILE A 25 -17.78 -0.73 -12.18
CA ILE A 25 -17.04 -1.80 -12.84
C ILE A 25 -17.10 -1.79 -14.37
N LYS A 26 -17.97 -0.99 -14.96
CA LYS A 26 -18.09 -0.87 -16.43
C LYS A 26 -17.61 0.47 -16.97
N HIS A 27 -17.63 1.52 -16.14
CA HIS A 27 -17.46 2.88 -16.65
C HIS A 27 -16.44 3.72 -15.89
N ALA A 28 -15.90 3.23 -14.77
CA ALA A 28 -14.90 3.95 -13.98
C ALA A 28 -13.55 3.22 -14.07
N GLY A 29 -12.63 3.75 -14.85
CA GLY A 29 -11.30 3.17 -15.04
C GLY A 29 -11.07 2.58 -16.44
N SER A 30 -9.92 1.95 -16.62
CA SER A 30 -9.48 1.33 -17.85
C SER A 30 -9.25 -0.18 -17.67
N PRO A 31 -9.28 -0.97 -18.73
CA PRO A 31 -8.93 -2.38 -18.66
C PRO A 31 -7.45 -2.54 -18.26
N TRP A 32 -7.15 -3.62 -17.51
CA TRP A 32 -5.77 -3.92 -17.09
C TRP A 32 -4.83 -4.15 -18.29
N GLU A 33 -5.36 -4.57 -19.43
CA GLU A 33 -4.64 -4.80 -20.66
C GLU A 33 -3.97 -3.53 -21.21
N LEU A 34 -4.45 -2.35 -20.82
CA LEU A 34 -3.80 -1.08 -21.15
C LEU A 34 -2.72 -0.72 -20.10
N GLY A 35 -3.06 -0.75 -18.84
CA GLY A 35 -2.15 -0.29 -17.78
C GLY A 35 -0.98 -1.24 -17.52
N LEU A 36 -1.19 -2.56 -17.67
CA LEU A 36 -0.16 -3.56 -17.39
C LEU A 36 1.08 -3.42 -18.30
N PRO A 37 0.98 -3.40 -19.62
CA PRO A 37 2.14 -3.24 -20.48
C PRO A 37 2.80 -1.86 -20.32
N GLU A 38 2.06 -0.78 -20.08
CA GLU A 38 2.63 0.53 -19.79
C GLU A 38 3.51 0.51 -18.52
N VAL A 39 3.02 -0.11 -17.43
CA VAL A 39 3.79 -0.26 -16.20
C VAL A 39 4.99 -1.16 -16.40
N HIS A 40 4.84 -2.27 -17.12
CA HIS A 40 5.93 -3.18 -17.46
C HIS A 40 7.04 -2.48 -18.24
N GLN A 41 6.69 -1.76 -19.29
CA GLN A 41 7.62 -0.97 -20.10
C GLN A 41 8.31 0.11 -19.27
N ALA A 42 7.55 0.87 -18.46
CA ALA A 42 8.10 1.90 -17.59
C ALA A 42 9.11 1.34 -16.57
N LEU A 43 8.83 0.18 -15.98
CA LEU A 43 9.77 -0.47 -15.06
C LEU A 43 11.04 -0.93 -15.78
N ARG A 44 10.94 -1.46 -16.99
CA ARG A 44 12.10 -1.90 -17.79
C ARG A 44 12.98 -0.73 -18.21
N ILE A 45 12.41 0.33 -18.78
CA ILE A 45 13.15 1.55 -19.20
C ILE A 45 13.93 2.15 -18.03
N ASN A 46 13.36 2.10 -16.81
CA ASN A 46 13.99 2.68 -15.62
C ASN A 46 14.90 1.71 -14.85
N GLY A 47 15.16 0.50 -15.35
CA GLY A 47 15.98 -0.50 -14.66
C GLY A 47 15.44 -0.92 -13.30
N LEU A 48 14.11 -1.05 -13.20
CA LEU A 48 13.40 -1.38 -11.96
C LEU A 48 12.64 -2.71 -12.04
N ARG A 49 12.56 -3.32 -13.24
CA ARG A 49 11.73 -4.49 -13.45
C ARG A 49 12.21 -5.74 -12.70
N ASP A 50 13.52 -5.88 -12.55
CA ASP A 50 14.17 -6.93 -11.77
C ASP A 50 13.89 -6.84 -10.26
N LYS A 51 13.48 -5.67 -9.77
CA LYS A 51 13.27 -5.35 -8.35
C LYS A 51 11.82 -5.43 -7.89
N ILE A 52 10.87 -5.47 -8.82
CA ILE A 52 9.45 -5.34 -8.52
C ILE A 52 8.67 -6.47 -9.17
N ARG A 53 7.96 -7.25 -8.36
CA ARG A 53 6.98 -8.22 -8.85
C ARG A 53 5.76 -7.49 -9.37
N LEU A 54 5.35 -7.79 -10.59
CA LEU A 54 4.19 -7.17 -11.21
C LEU A 54 3.01 -8.12 -11.18
N GLN A 55 1.94 -7.69 -10.53
CA GLN A 55 0.68 -8.43 -10.45
C GLN A 55 -0.39 -7.70 -11.26
N THR A 56 -1.31 -8.45 -11.84
CA THR A 56 -2.55 -7.88 -12.37
C THR A 56 -3.78 -8.60 -11.83
N ASP A 57 -4.88 -7.87 -11.71
CA ASP A 57 -6.20 -8.38 -11.40
C ASP A 57 -7.28 -7.58 -12.16
N GLY A 58 -8.54 -7.94 -11.94
CA GLY A 58 -9.66 -7.27 -12.59
C GLY A 58 -10.28 -8.11 -13.70
N GLY A 59 -11.02 -9.12 -13.32
CA GLY A 59 -11.82 -9.92 -14.23
C GLY A 59 -11.13 -11.15 -14.81
N LEU A 60 -9.98 -11.57 -14.32
CA LEU A 60 -9.33 -12.82 -14.73
C LEU A 60 -10.21 -14.03 -14.37
N LYS A 61 -10.42 -14.95 -15.32
CA LYS A 61 -11.34 -16.09 -15.17
C LYS A 61 -10.77 -17.40 -15.70
N THR A 62 -9.89 -17.36 -16.72
CA THR A 62 -9.42 -18.52 -17.49
C THR A 62 -7.90 -18.56 -17.56
N GLY A 63 -7.35 -19.70 -17.97
CA GLY A 63 -5.92 -19.82 -18.24
C GLY A 63 -5.47 -18.95 -19.39
N LEU A 64 -6.35 -18.68 -20.36
CA LEU A 64 -6.07 -17.75 -21.45
C LEU A 64 -5.85 -16.32 -20.95
N ASP A 65 -6.63 -15.87 -19.94
CA ASP A 65 -6.42 -14.56 -19.31
C ASP A 65 -5.04 -14.50 -18.65
N VAL A 66 -4.64 -15.57 -17.96
CA VAL A 66 -3.32 -15.69 -17.31
C VAL A 66 -2.20 -15.61 -18.36
N VAL A 67 -2.30 -16.35 -19.45
CA VAL A 67 -1.28 -16.36 -20.52
C VAL A 67 -1.16 -14.98 -21.18
N LYS A 68 -2.27 -14.32 -21.50
CA LYS A 68 -2.28 -12.95 -22.02
C LYS A 68 -1.66 -11.96 -21.04
N ALA A 69 -2.02 -12.06 -19.77
CA ALA A 69 -1.47 -11.19 -18.74
C ALA A 69 0.04 -11.42 -18.56
N ALA A 70 0.52 -12.65 -18.61
CA ALA A 70 1.96 -12.95 -18.58
C ALA A 70 2.67 -12.32 -19.79
N ILE A 71 2.15 -12.51 -20.99
CA ILE A 71 2.72 -11.91 -22.22
C ILE A 71 2.78 -10.38 -22.11
N LEU A 72 1.79 -9.72 -21.49
CA LEU A 72 1.75 -8.28 -21.28
C LEU A 72 2.59 -7.81 -20.05
N GLY A 73 3.24 -8.72 -19.32
CA GLY A 73 4.23 -8.38 -18.31
C GLY A 73 3.92 -8.79 -16.87
N ALA A 74 2.78 -9.44 -16.58
CA ALA A 74 2.48 -9.91 -15.23
C ALA A 74 3.21 -11.22 -14.89
N GLU A 75 3.60 -11.37 -13.63
CA GLU A 75 4.15 -12.60 -13.05
C GLU A 75 3.33 -13.12 -11.86
N SER A 76 2.31 -12.37 -11.46
CA SER A 76 1.34 -12.73 -10.43
C SER A 76 -0.07 -12.34 -10.88
N PHE A 77 -1.07 -13.12 -10.50
CA PHE A 77 -2.43 -13.01 -11.03
C PHE A 77 -3.45 -13.06 -9.91
N GLY A 78 -4.31 -12.02 -9.83
CA GLY A 78 -5.35 -11.91 -8.83
C GLY A 78 -6.72 -12.34 -9.39
N PHE A 79 -7.41 -13.18 -8.63
CA PHE A 79 -8.75 -13.66 -8.97
C PHE A 79 -9.74 -13.30 -7.87
N GLY A 80 -10.87 -12.72 -8.23
CA GLY A 80 -11.94 -12.40 -7.29
C GLY A 80 -13.22 -13.17 -7.59
N THR A 81 -13.93 -12.76 -8.64
CA THR A 81 -15.27 -13.25 -8.96
C THR A 81 -15.32 -14.74 -9.31
N ALA A 82 -14.40 -15.24 -10.12
CA ALA A 82 -14.45 -16.61 -10.62
C ALA A 82 -14.31 -17.67 -9.51
N PRO A 83 -13.35 -17.59 -8.55
CA PRO A 83 -13.33 -18.49 -7.41
C PRO A 83 -14.58 -18.35 -6.50
N MET A 84 -15.17 -17.16 -6.38
CA MET A 84 -16.42 -17.00 -5.63
C MET A 84 -17.58 -17.70 -6.34
N VAL A 85 -17.65 -17.66 -7.68
CA VAL A 85 -18.64 -18.40 -8.46
C VAL A 85 -18.44 -19.90 -8.28
N ALA A 86 -17.20 -20.38 -8.25
CA ALA A 86 -16.90 -21.77 -7.93
C ALA A 86 -17.42 -22.20 -6.54
N LEU A 87 -17.51 -21.27 -5.57
CA LEU A 87 -18.11 -21.49 -4.25
C LEU A 87 -19.64 -21.36 -4.24
N GLY A 88 -20.30 -21.12 -5.38
CA GLY A 88 -21.75 -21.00 -5.49
C GLY A 88 -22.28 -19.55 -5.48
N CYS A 89 -21.43 -18.54 -5.62
CA CYS A 89 -21.87 -17.16 -5.76
C CYS A 89 -22.70 -17.00 -7.05
N LYS A 90 -23.88 -16.43 -6.93
CA LYS A 90 -24.80 -16.13 -8.06
C LYS A 90 -24.72 -14.68 -8.56
N TYR A 91 -23.68 -13.95 -8.13
CA TYR A 91 -23.39 -12.61 -8.60
C TYR A 91 -24.50 -11.58 -8.32
N LEU A 92 -25.16 -11.71 -7.17
CA LEU A 92 -26.28 -10.86 -6.77
C LEU A 92 -25.88 -9.43 -6.42
N ARG A 93 -24.60 -9.18 -6.15
CA ARG A 93 -24.03 -7.86 -5.79
C ARG A 93 -24.64 -7.19 -4.57
N ILE A 94 -25.19 -7.98 -3.64
CA ILE A 94 -25.77 -7.52 -2.36
C ILE A 94 -24.87 -7.83 -1.17
N CYS A 95 -23.58 -8.07 -1.41
CA CYS A 95 -22.62 -8.51 -0.39
C CYS A 95 -22.50 -7.56 0.80
N HIS A 96 -22.76 -6.26 0.59
CA HIS A 96 -22.69 -5.22 1.62
C HIS A 96 -23.91 -5.17 2.55
N LEU A 97 -24.98 -5.92 2.24
CA LEU A 97 -26.22 -5.90 3.01
C LEU A 97 -26.31 -7.01 4.05
N ASN A 98 -25.29 -7.85 4.17
CA ASN A 98 -25.25 -9.01 5.08
C ASN A 98 -26.41 -10.01 4.87
N ASN A 99 -27.06 -10.02 3.72
CA ASN A 99 -28.21 -10.88 3.39
C ASN A 99 -27.99 -11.68 2.10
N CYS A 100 -26.76 -12.14 1.86
CA CYS A 100 -26.43 -12.93 0.68
C CYS A 100 -27.22 -14.24 0.65
N ALA A 101 -28.16 -14.36 -0.30
CA ALA A 101 -29.07 -15.50 -0.44
C ALA A 101 -28.35 -16.85 -0.74
N THR A 102 -27.07 -16.81 -1.13
CA THR A 102 -26.27 -18.02 -1.35
C THR A 102 -25.32 -18.35 -0.18
N GLY A 103 -25.39 -17.57 0.90
CA GLY A 103 -24.56 -17.78 2.09
C GLY A 103 -23.06 -17.48 1.92
N VAL A 104 -22.60 -17.04 0.73
CA VAL A 104 -21.17 -16.84 0.44
C VAL A 104 -20.62 -15.60 1.16
N ALA A 105 -21.39 -14.49 1.19
CA ALA A 105 -20.96 -13.20 1.72
C ALA A 105 -21.97 -12.67 2.74
N THR A 106 -22.12 -13.38 3.84
CA THR A 106 -22.99 -13.00 4.96
C THR A 106 -22.46 -13.54 6.27
N GLN A 107 -22.80 -12.87 7.38
CA GLN A 107 -22.56 -13.33 8.74
C GLN A 107 -23.83 -13.92 9.39
N ASP A 108 -24.97 -13.91 8.67
CA ASP A 108 -26.21 -14.52 9.13
C ASP A 108 -26.05 -16.05 9.23
N ASP A 109 -26.29 -16.61 10.41
CA ASP A 109 -26.06 -18.02 10.70
C ASP A 109 -26.99 -18.94 9.92
N PHE A 110 -28.25 -18.54 9.71
CA PHE A 110 -29.22 -19.29 8.92
C PHE A 110 -28.81 -19.35 7.45
N LEU A 111 -28.51 -18.19 6.85
CA LEU A 111 -28.11 -18.12 5.44
C LEU A 111 -26.80 -18.89 5.19
N ARG A 112 -25.85 -18.82 6.12
CA ARG A 112 -24.58 -19.58 6.05
C ARG A 112 -24.82 -21.07 6.20
N GLY A 113 -25.61 -21.49 7.17
CA GLY A 113 -25.86 -22.90 7.46
C GLY A 113 -26.71 -23.58 6.37
N GLU A 114 -27.77 -22.92 5.92
CA GLU A 114 -28.77 -23.53 5.03
C GLU A 114 -28.46 -23.35 3.55
N HIS A 115 -27.76 -22.28 3.16
CA HIS A 115 -27.61 -21.92 1.74
C HIS A 115 -26.18 -22.04 1.19
N PHE A 116 -25.14 -21.93 2.03
CA PHE A 116 -23.77 -22.06 1.57
C PHE A 116 -23.44 -23.53 1.27
N ARG A 117 -23.04 -23.78 0.04
CA ARG A 117 -22.70 -25.12 -0.45
C ARG A 117 -21.24 -25.22 -0.94
N GLY A 118 -20.47 -24.15 -0.82
CA GLY A 118 -19.09 -24.11 -1.28
C GLY A 118 -18.18 -25.02 -0.44
N THR A 119 -17.21 -25.61 -1.10
CA THR A 119 -16.18 -26.43 -0.44
C THR A 119 -14.78 -25.96 -0.85
N VAL A 120 -13.78 -26.26 -0.02
CA VAL A 120 -12.38 -25.98 -0.33
C VAL A 120 -11.96 -26.65 -1.64
N ASP A 121 -12.46 -27.84 -1.91
CA ASP A 121 -12.10 -28.61 -3.11
C ASP A 121 -12.65 -27.97 -4.40
N MET A 122 -13.79 -27.30 -4.35
CA MET A 122 -14.31 -26.54 -5.50
C MET A 122 -13.31 -25.46 -5.93
N VAL A 123 -12.75 -24.69 -4.99
CA VAL A 123 -11.75 -23.67 -5.28
C VAL A 123 -10.43 -24.29 -5.73
N LYS A 124 -9.97 -25.33 -5.06
CA LYS A 124 -8.77 -26.06 -5.49
C LYS A 124 -8.88 -26.58 -6.91
N ASN A 125 -10.02 -27.18 -7.26
CA ASN A 125 -10.24 -27.71 -8.60
C ASN A 125 -10.32 -26.59 -9.63
N TYR A 126 -10.98 -25.49 -9.30
CA TYR A 126 -10.99 -24.32 -10.18
C TYR A 126 -9.55 -23.87 -10.54
N PHE A 127 -8.68 -23.69 -9.54
CA PHE A 127 -7.29 -23.29 -9.81
C PHE A 127 -6.45 -24.39 -10.49
N ARG A 128 -6.75 -25.66 -10.25
CA ARG A 128 -6.13 -26.76 -11.01
C ARG A 128 -6.50 -26.69 -12.48
N PHE A 129 -7.76 -26.46 -12.82
CA PHE A 129 -8.20 -26.31 -14.21
C PHE A 129 -7.56 -25.08 -14.88
N ILE A 130 -7.45 -23.95 -14.15
CA ILE A 130 -6.68 -22.80 -14.65
C ILE A 130 -5.23 -23.20 -14.97
N ALA A 131 -4.58 -23.91 -14.06
CA ALA A 131 -3.19 -24.33 -14.25
C ALA A 131 -3.02 -25.29 -15.42
N GLU A 132 -3.94 -26.23 -15.60
CA GLU A 132 -3.92 -27.15 -16.76
C GLU A 132 -4.15 -26.41 -18.07
N GLU A 133 -5.13 -25.50 -18.16
CA GLU A 133 -5.36 -24.68 -19.34
C GLU A 133 -4.13 -23.82 -19.68
N VAL A 134 -3.47 -23.21 -18.68
CA VAL A 134 -2.21 -22.49 -18.88
C VAL A 134 -1.13 -23.40 -19.44
N ARG A 135 -0.99 -24.63 -18.92
CA ARG A 135 -0.01 -25.59 -19.42
C ARG A 135 -0.26 -26.02 -20.85
N GLU A 136 -1.53 -26.25 -21.22
CA GLU A 136 -1.92 -26.59 -22.59
C GLU A 136 -1.58 -25.45 -23.56
N LEU A 137 -1.95 -24.21 -23.21
CA LEU A 137 -1.62 -23.02 -24.01
C LEU A 137 -0.11 -22.80 -24.14
N MET A 138 0.64 -22.98 -23.06
CA MET A 138 2.10 -22.89 -23.09
C MET A 138 2.72 -23.98 -23.99
N ALA A 139 2.18 -25.19 -23.95
CA ALA A 139 2.64 -26.29 -24.80
C ALA A 139 2.38 -25.99 -26.29
N MET A 140 1.23 -25.39 -26.63
CA MET A 140 0.91 -24.94 -28.00
C MET A 140 1.87 -23.85 -28.47
N LEU A 141 2.31 -22.95 -27.58
CA LEU A 141 3.30 -21.91 -27.84
C LEU A 141 4.75 -22.41 -27.83
N GLY A 142 5.00 -23.68 -27.46
CA GLY A 142 6.34 -24.24 -27.34
C GLY A 142 7.14 -23.72 -26.15
N VAL A 143 6.48 -23.18 -25.12
CA VAL A 143 7.10 -22.54 -23.95
C VAL A 143 6.98 -23.46 -22.71
N ARG A 144 8.07 -23.62 -21.97
CA ARG A 144 8.12 -24.55 -20.81
C ARG A 144 7.94 -23.88 -19.45
N LYS A 145 8.32 -22.63 -19.32
CA LYS A 145 8.22 -21.87 -18.05
C LYS A 145 7.36 -20.64 -18.25
N LEU A 146 6.50 -20.33 -17.29
CA LEU A 146 5.66 -19.14 -17.33
C LEU A 146 6.49 -17.85 -17.43
N THR A 147 7.65 -17.82 -16.79
CA THR A 147 8.59 -16.70 -16.86
C THR A 147 9.08 -16.42 -18.29
N ASP A 148 9.12 -17.44 -19.14
CA ASP A 148 9.56 -17.30 -20.53
C ASP A 148 8.48 -16.65 -21.42
N LEU A 149 7.25 -16.50 -20.93
CA LEU A 149 6.16 -15.76 -21.58
C LEU A 149 6.16 -14.26 -21.23
N ILE A 150 6.77 -13.89 -20.10
CA ILE A 150 6.63 -12.52 -19.57
C ILE A 150 7.26 -11.52 -20.56
N GLY A 151 6.45 -10.56 -21.01
CA GLY A 151 6.87 -9.53 -21.94
C GLY A 151 7.05 -10.00 -23.40
N ARG A 152 6.67 -11.23 -23.74
CA ARG A 152 6.75 -11.78 -25.10
C ARG A 152 5.60 -11.30 -25.98
N THR A 153 5.49 -9.98 -26.15
CA THR A 153 4.43 -9.34 -26.94
C THR A 153 4.47 -9.72 -28.41
N ASP A 154 5.58 -10.27 -28.89
CA ASP A 154 5.73 -10.89 -30.21
C ASP A 154 4.80 -12.11 -30.45
N LEU A 155 4.24 -12.68 -29.36
CA LEU A 155 3.27 -13.77 -29.42
C LEU A 155 1.81 -13.27 -29.55
N LEU A 156 1.59 -11.95 -29.57
CA LEU A 156 0.27 -11.35 -29.72
C LEU A 156 0.12 -10.68 -31.07
N GLU A 157 -1.04 -10.84 -31.68
CA GLU A 157 -1.46 -10.16 -32.88
C GLU A 157 -2.64 -9.24 -32.61
N VAL A 158 -2.59 -8.01 -33.12
CA VAL A 158 -3.70 -7.07 -33.04
C VAL A 158 -4.71 -7.43 -34.12
N LEU A 159 -5.88 -7.88 -33.73
CA LEU A 159 -6.97 -8.22 -34.65
C LEU A 159 -7.67 -6.95 -35.15
N GLU A 160 -8.17 -7.00 -36.36
CA GLU A 160 -9.00 -5.92 -36.92
C GLU A 160 -10.28 -5.74 -36.11
N GLY A 161 -10.59 -4.50 -35.75
CA GLY A 161 -11.80 -4.19 -34.99
C GLY A 161 -13.09 -4.37 -35.77
N ASN A 162 -14.12 -4.94 -35.13
CA ASN A 162 -15.42 -5.20 -35.75
C ASN A 162 -16.26 -3.92 -35.92
N THR A 163 -16.00 -2.88 -35.14
CA THR A 163 -16.73 -1.61 -35.19
C THR A 163 -15.85 -0.46 -35.67
N ALA A 164 -16.45 0.62 -36.15
CA ALA A 164 -15.71 1.82 -36.54
C ALA A 164 -14.89 2.43 -35.39
N SER A 165 -15.35 2.34 -34.17
CA SER A 165 -14.63 2.80 -32.98
C SER A 165 -13.44 1.91 -32.66
N GLN A 166 -13.58 0.59 -32.73
CA GLN A 166 -12.49 -0.37 -32.52
C GLN A 166 -11.38 -0.21 -33.57
N ARG A 167 -11.73 0.01 -34.82
CA ARG A 167 -10.74 0.24 -35.90
C ARG A 167 -9.94 1.54 -35.77
N LYS A 168 -10.37 2.46 -34.91
CA LYS A 168 -9.62 3.69 -34.60
C LYS A 168 -8.61 3.51 -33.45
N LEU A 169 -8.65 2.37 -32.76
CA LEU A 169 -7.70 2.09 -31.66
C LEU A 169 -6.37 1.64 -32.25
N ASP A 170 -5.31 2.32 -31.87
CA ASP A 170 -3.94 1.86 -32.13
C ASP A 170 -3.42 1.18 -30.85
N LEU A 171 -3.27 -0.14 -30.90
CA LEU A 171 -2.77 -0.96 -29.80
C LEU A 171 -1.27 -1.32 -29.97
N MET A 172 -0.65 -0.93 -31.07
CA MET A 172 0.76 -1.25 -31.32
C MET A 172 1.71 -0.70 -30.27
N PRO A 173 1.50 0.52 -29.71
CA PRO A 173 2.37 1.02 -28.63
C PRO A 173 2.38 0.15 -27.37
N LEU A 174 1.31 -0.61 -27.09
CA LEU A 174 1.24 -1.53 -25.95
C LEU A 174 2.09 -2.78 -26.17
N LEU A 175 2.30 -3.17 -27.41
CA LEU A 175 3.09 -4.35 -27.81
C LEU A 175 4.54 -4.00 -28.13
N ALA A 176 4.87 -2.71 -28.28
CA ALA A 176 6.20 -2.24 -28.66
C ALA A 176 7.23 -2.48 -27.55
N ASN A 177 8.39 -3.03 -27.91
CA ASN A 177 9.52 -3.28 -27.03
C ASN A 177 10.85 -2.70 -27.55
N ASP A 178 10.85 -2.07 -28.70
CA ASP A 178 12.00 -1.58 -29.45
C ASP A 178 12.76 -0.42 -28.77
N PHE A 179 12.12 0.29 -27.86
CA PHE A 179 12.70 1.38 -27.07
C PHE A 179 13.31 0.92 -25.73
N VAL A 180 13.25 -0.38 -25.43
CA VAL A 180 13.83 -0.95 -24.20
C VAL A 180 15.02 -1.82 -24.59
N PRO A 181 16.16 -1.77 -23.85
CA PRO A 181 17.28 -2.67 -24.10
C PRO A 181 16.83 -4.15 -24.15
N ALA A 182 17.30 -4.90 -25.14
CA ALA A 182 16.88 -6.29 -25.35
C ALA A 182 17.23 -7.21 -24.17
N ASP A 183 18.28 -6.88 -23.43
CA ASP A 183 18.76 -7.60 -22.25
C ASP A 183 18.11 -7.13 -20.94
N ALA A 184 17.24 -6.11 -20.99
CA ALA A 184 16.54 -5.62 -19.80
C ALA A 184 15.65 -6.73 -19.22
N PRO A 185 15.68 -6.93 -17.88
CA PRO A 185 14.90 -7.96 -17.21
C PRO A 185 13.40 -7.89 -17.53
N GLN A 186 12.78 -9.05 -17.68
CA GLN A 186 11.35 -9.18 -17.98
C GLN A 186 10.50 -9.44 -16.71
N PHE A 187 11.12 -9.92 -15.64
CA PHE A 187 10.44 -10.28 -14.38
C PHE A 187 11.32 -9.95 -13.17
N CYS A 188 10.76 -10.10 -11.97
CA CYS A 188 11.44 -9.81 -10.72
C CYS A 188 12.44 -10.92 -10.36
N GLU A 189 13.69 -10.56 -10.15
CA GLU A 189 14.76 -11.47 -9.76
C GLU A 189 15.15 -11.31 -8.28
N VAL A 190 14.78 -10.21 -7.67
CA VAL A 190 15.09 -9.89 -6.27
C VAL A 190 13.99 -10.43 -5.35
N SER A 191 14.37 -11.17 -4.33
CA SER A 191 13.40 -11.74 -3.38
C SER A 191 12.70 -10.67 -2.53
N ARG A 192 13.41 -9.60 -2.19
CA ARG A 192 12.92 -8.47 -1.40
C ARG A 192 13.78 -7.23 -1.65
N ASN A 193 13.14 -6.08 -1.77
CA ASN A 193 13.84 -4.81 -1.82
C ASN A 193 14.45 -4.43 -0.46
N VAL A 194 15.45 -3.55 -0.50
CA VAL A 194 16.01 -2.99 0.73
C VAL A 194 14.89 -2.27 1.51
N PRO A 195 14.89 -2.36 2.85
CA PRO A 195 13.94 -1.61 3.67
C PRO A 195 14.03 -0.11 3.36
N HIS A 196 12.92 0.58 3.49
CA HIS A 196 12.90 2.03 3.39
C HIS A 196 13.89 2.62 4.41
N ASP A 197 14.71 3.58 3.99
CA ASP A 197 15.59 4.33 4.89
C ASP A 197 14.71 5.21 5.81
N PRO A 198 14.74 4.97 7.13
CA PRO A 198 13.96 5.77 8.08
C PRO A 198 14.52 7.18 8.27
N GLY A 199 15.65 7.50 7.65
CA GLY A 199 16.36 8.77 7.78
C GLY A 199 17.36 8.79 8.95
N ALA A 200 18.48 9.48 8.72
CA ALA A 200 19.58 9.55 9.67
C ALA A 200 19.15 10.09 11.05
N LYS A 201 18.28 11.10 11.08
CA LYS A 201 17.77 11.69 12.33
C LYS A 201 16.98 10.70 13.17
N ASN A 202 16.14 9.87 12.56
CA ASN A 202 15.41 8.81 13.29
C ASN A 202 16.36 7.78 13.90
N GLN A 203 17.43 7.42 13.18
CA GLN A 203 18.44 6.50 13.68
C GLN A 203 19.25 7.12 14.82
N GLU A 204 19.65 8.39 14.72
CA GLU A 204 20.34 9.16 15.75
C GLU A 204 19.51 9.20 17.05
N VAL A 205 18.24 9.58 16.94
CA VAL A 205 17.34 9.66 18.10
C VAL A 205 17.16 8.30 18.74
N LEU A 206 16.89 7.24 17.96
CA LEU A 206 16.76 5.90 18.53
C LEU A 206 18.03 5.42 19.20
N ALA A 207 19.19 5.66 18.60
CA ALA A 207 20.47 5.25 19.17
C ALA A 207 20.75 5.93 20.50
N ALA A 208 20.45 7.23 20.63
CA ALA A 208 20.62 7.98 21.85
C ALA A 208 19.69 7.52 22.98
N LEU A 209 18.43 7.18 22.66
CA LEU A 209 17.43 6.78 23.64
C LEU A 209 17.46 5.27 23.97
N LYS A 210 18.18 4.46 23.19
CA LYS A 210 18.13 3.00 23.27
C LYS A 210 18.41 2.46 24.65
N GLU A 211 19.49 2.89 25.30
CA GLU A 211 19.88 2.42 26.63
C GLU A 211 18.83 2.78 27.68
N ALA A 212 18.32 4.03 27.64
CA ALA A 212 17.28 4.48 28.57
C ALA A 212 15.95 3.71 28.38
N ILE A 213 15.62 3.35 27.13
CA ILE A 213 14.45 2.50 26.84
C ILE A 213 14.68 1.08 27.36
N GLU A 214 15.84 0.49 27.09
CA GLU A 214 16.13 -0.91 27.47
C GLU A 214 16.25 -1.12 28.98
N SER A 215 16.84 -0.15 29.70
CA SER A 215 17.04 -0.19 31.15
C SER A 215 15.87 0.40 31.96
N GLN A 216 14.88 1.00 31.28
CA GLN A 216 13.78 1.74 31.93
C GLN A 216 14.29 2.82 32.89
N SER A 217 15.37 3.52 32.54
CA SER A 217 15.93 4.58 33.37
C SER A 217 15.31 5.96 33.14
N GLY A 218 14.54 6.10 32.04
CA GLY A 218 14.03 7.40 31.60
C GLY A 218 15.17 8.34 31.16
N GLY A 219 14.84 9.61 31.01
CA GLY A 219 15.84 10.62 30.68
C GLY A 219 15.39 11.63 29.63
N THR A 220 16.24 12.67 29.46
CA THR A 220 16.00 13.75 28.50
C THR A 220 17.21 13.88 27.59
N PHE A 221 16.97 14.00 26.28
CA PHE A 221 17.98 14.04 25.24
C PHE A 221 17.69 15.19 24.28
N ASP A 222 18.70 15.94 23.90
CA ASP A 222 18.58 17.14 23.07
C ASP A 222 19.09 16.90 21.65
N PHE A 223 18.34 17.40 20.65
CA PHE A 223 18.60 17.24 19.23
C PHE A 223 18.30 18.52 18.46
N THR A 224 18.96 18.70 17.32
CA THR A 224 18.53 19.65 16.30
C THR A 224 17.72 18.92 15.22
N ILE A 225 16.77 19.60 14.60
CA ILE A 225 15.90 19.03 13.58
C ILE A 225 15.70 20.01 12.42
N THR A 226 15.53 19.51 11.21
CA THR A 226 15.22 20.26 10.01
C THR A 226 13.96 19.74 9.35
N ASN A 227 13.35 20.52 8.46
CA ASN A 227 12.14 20.13 7.73
C ASN A 227 12.36 18.94 6.74
N CYS A 228 13.59 18.56 6.50
CA CYS A 228 13.93 17.35 5.76
C CYS A 228 13.83 16.07 6.61
N ASP A 229 13.88 16.19 7.93
CA ASP A 229 13.79 15.09 8.88
C ASP A 229 12.32 14.71 9.09
N ARG A 230 11.88 13.65 8.44
CA ARG A 230 10.48 13.19 8.43
C ARG A 230 10.26 12.03 9.39
N SER A 231 9.01 11.90 9.88
CA SER A 231 8.56 10.80 10.73
C SER A 231 9.44 10.59 11.98
N VAL A 232 10.05 11.67 12.49
CA VAL A 232 10.89 11.62 13.68
C VAL A 232 10.07 11.18 14.89
N GLY A 233 10.59 10.20 15.64
CA GLY A 233 9.91 9.51 16.73
C GLY A 233 9.33 8.14 16.35
N ALA A 234 9.11 7.86 15.06
CA ALA A 234 8.50 6.59 14.63
C ALA A 234 9.35 5.36 14.98
N LEU A 235 10.66 5.40 14.73
CA LEU A 235 11.56 4.29 15.09
C LEU A 235 11.61 4.06 16.60
N THR A 236 11.69 5.14 17.36
CA THR A 236 11.71 5.10 18.83
C THR A 236 10.40 4.51 19.37
N SER A 237 9.26 4.97 18.86
CA SER A 237 7.94 4.40 19.17
C SER A 237 7.87 2.92 18.84
N GLY A 238 8.38 2.52 17.66
CA GLY A 238 8.45 1.12 17.25
C GLY A 238 9.32 0.27 18.17
N ALA A 239 10.44 0.80 18.66
CA ALA A 239 11.31 0.10 19.63
C ALA A 239 10.61 -0.09 20.98
N ILE A 240 9.92 0.94 21.48
CA ILE A 240 9.13 0.87 22.72
C ILE A 240 8.00 -0.16 22.55
N ALA A 241 7.19 -0.05 21.51
CA ALA A 241 6.06 -0.94 21.27
C ALA A 241 6.50 -2.41 21.09
N LYS A 242 7.60 -2.65 20.39
CA LYS A 242 8.15 -4.00 20.20
C LYS A 242 8.58 -4.66 21.53
N ARG A 243 9.06 -3.86 22.49
CA ARG A 243 9.59 -4.37 23.75
C ARG A 243 8.54 -4.45 24.85
N TYR A 244 7.62 -3.47 24.91
CA TYR A 244 6.70 -3.28 26.01
C TYR A 244 5.21 -3.38 25.61
N GLY A 245 4.92 -3.61 24.33
CA GLY A 245 3.55 -3.73 23.84
C GLY A 245 2.73 -2.46 24.07
N GLU A 246 1.48 -2.65 24.47
CA GLU A 246 0.53 -1.56 24.75
C GLU A 246 0.82 -0.81 26.04
N ASP A 247 1.50 -1.43 27.00
CA ASP A 247 1.85 -0.79 28.27
C ASP A 247 2.88 0.34 28.10
N GLY A 248 3.71 0.23 27.03
CA GLY A 248 4.70 1.25 26.71
C GLY A 248 5.76 1.43 27.81
N LEU A 249 6.25 2.66 27.97
CA LEU A 249 7.32 3.04 28.90
C LEU A 249 6.86 4.11 29.92
N GLU A 250 5.60 4.05 30.37
CA GLU A 250 5.02 5.10 31.23
C GLU A 250 5.71 5.22 32.61
N ALA A 251 6.20 4.12 33.17
CA ALA A 251 6.88 4.13 34.46
C ALA A 251 8.24 4.86 34.42
N ALA A 252 8.88 4.94 33.27
CA ALA A 252 10.19 5.57 33.09
C ALA A 252 10.25 6.29 31.73
N PRO A 253 9.47 7.36 31.54
CA PRO A 253 9.34 8.00 30.23
C PRO A 253 10.66 8.61 29.74
N VAL A 254 10.90 8.54 28.46
CA VAL A 254 12.01 9.20 27.77
C VAL A 254 11.50 10.46 27.07
N THR A 255 12.29 11.52 27.14
CA THR A 255 11.97 12.80 26.52
C THR A 255 13.03 13.15 25.47
N ALA A 256 12.62 13.35 24.23
CA ALA A 256 13.46 13.89 23.17
C ALA A 256 13.09 15.35 22.92
N ARG A 257 14.05 16.27 23.13
CA ARG A 257 13.90 17.70 22.89
C ARG A 257 14.54 18.08 21.57
N PHE A 258 13.81 18.85 20.78
CA PHE A 258 14.27 19.29 19.47
C PHE A 258 14.26 20.82 19.38
N THR A 259 15.24 21.35 18.66
CA THR A 259 15.27 22.75 18.26
C THR A 259 15.37 22.81 16.73
N GLY A 260 14.45 23.54 16.10
CA GLY A 260 14.39 23.70 14.67
C GLY A 260 13.01 23.52 14.07
N VAL A 261 12.93 23.10 12.80
CA VAL A 261 11.67 22.87 12.09
C VAL A 261 11.53 21.38 11.81
N ALA A 262 10.48 20.76 12.31
CA ALA A 262 10.24 19.35 12.07
C ALA A 262 9.57 19.12 10.70
N GLY A 263 10.04 18.13 9.97
CA GLY A 263 9.42 17.65 8.74
C GLY A 263 8.08 16.97 8.98
N GLN A 264 7.48 16.46 7.91
CA GLN A 264 6.18 15.78 7.97
C GLN A 264 6.18 14.61 8.94
N SER A 265 5.02 14.40 9.61
CA SER A 265 4.76 13.26 10.47
C SER A 265 5.64 13.22 11.74
N PHE A 266 5.98 14.37 12.31
CA PHE A 266 6.66 14.43 13.60
C PHE A 266 5.79 13.76 14.69
N GLY A 267 6.35 12.80 15.42
CA GLY A 267 5.62 12.02 16.41
C GLY A 267 4.55 11.08 15.85
N VAL A 268 4.65 10.67 14.58
CA VAL A 268 3.76 9.65 14.03
C VAL A 268 3.88 8.36 14.84
N TRP A 269 2.72 7.76 15.16
CA TRP A 269 2.59 6.57 16.02
C TRP A 269 3.26 6.70 17.40
N ASN A 270 3.30 7.93 17.95
CA ASN A 270 3.94 8.16 19.24
C ASN A 270 3.40 7.19 20.31
N ALA A 271 4.31 6.47 20.94
CA ALA A 271 3.98 5.42 21.92
C ALA A 271 3.93 5.97 23.35
N ARG A 272 3.29 5.24 24.24
CA ARG A 272 3.25 5.54 25.66
C ARG A 272 4.65 5.60 26.25
N GLY A 273 4.94 6.65 27.01
CA GLY A 273 6.25 6.89 27.63
C GLY A 273 7.28 7.57 26.73
N LEU A 274 6.92 7.90 25.47
CA LEU A 274 7.73 8.78 24.62
C LEU A 274 7.19 10.20 24.65
N ASN A 275 8.00 11.15 25.12
CA ASN A 275 7.68 12.57 25.13
C ASN A 275 8.55 13.30 24.11
N LEU A 276 7.92 14.01 23.18
CA LEU A 276 8.60 14.83 22.19
C LEU A 276 8.34 16.31 22.48
N TYR A 277 9.40 17.08 22.60
CA TYR A 277 9.34 18.52 22.78
C TYR A 277 10.06 19.21 21.63
N LEU A 278 9.41 20.14 20.97
CA LEU A 278 9.96 20.90 19.85
C LEU A 278 9.88 22.41 20.15
N GLU A 279 11.03 23.06 20.23
CA GLU A 279 11.15 24.51 20.13
C GLU A 279 11.31 24.88 18.65
N GLY A 280 10.20 25.25 18.00
CA GLY A 280 10.11 25.47 16.55
C GLY A 280 8.71 25.32 16.03
N ASP A 281 8.59 24.88 14.79
CA ASP A 281 7.34 24.53 14.14
C ASP A 281 7.44 23.18 13.44
N ALA A 282 6.32 22.59 13.10
CA ALA A 282 6.25 21.29 12.45
C ALA A 282 5.29 21.28 11.26
N ASN A 283 5.64 20.48 10.26
CA ASN A 283 4.84 20.29 9.06
C ASN A 283 3.59 19.45 9.32
N ASP A 284 2.97 18.91 8.25
CA ASP A 284 1.73 18.14 8.31
C ASP A 284 1.87 16.83 9.11
N TYR A 285 0.74 16.29 9.55
CA TYR A 285 0.60 14.97 10.16
C TYR A 285 1.29 14.79 11.53
N VAL A 286 1.49 15.87 12.30
CA VAL A 286 2.00 15.75 13.68
C VAL A 286 1.11 14.81 14.50
N GLY A 287 1.70 13.84 15.19
CA GLY A 287 0.98 12.89 16.05
C GLY A 287 0.00 11.98 15.32
N LYS A 288 0.11 11.82 14.01
CA LYS A 288 -0.74 10.87 13.26
C LYS A 288 -0.65 9.48 13.86
N GLY A 289 -1.80 8.89 14.21
CA GLY A 289 -1.88 7.54 14.76
C GLY A 289 -1.18 7.37 16.13
N MET A 290 -0.92 8.46 16.87
CA MET A 290 -0.37 8.33 18.22
C MET A 290 -1.35 7.61 19.16
N ASN A 291 -0.82 6.78 20.06
CA ASN A 291 -1.62 6.06 21.05
C ASN A 291 -1.17 6.33 22.49
N GLY A 292 -0.21 7.21 22.69
CA GLY A 292 0.28 7.56 24.03
C GLY A 292 1.39 8.59 24.02
N GLY A 293 1.96 8.86 25.18
CA GLY A 293 3.00 9.85 25.39
C GLY A 293 2.53 11.29 25.16
N SER A 294 3.47 12.21 24.98
CA SER A 294 3.15 13.62 24.78
C SER A 294 3.97 14.23 23.64
N ILE A 295 3.36 15.19 22.94
CA ILE A 295 4.02 16.03 21.95
C ILE A 295 3.77 17.47 22.34
N VAL A 296 4.84 18.25 22.52
CA VAL A 296 4.77 19.67 22.87
C VAL A 296 5.52 20.47 21.80
N ILE A 297 4.85 21.44 21.18
CA ILE A 297 5.45 22.30 20.17
C ILE A 297 5.25 23.76 20.59
N VAL A 298 6.35 24.47 20.72
CA VAL A 298 6.37 25.88 21.12
C VAL A 298 7.23 26.67 20.13
N PRO A 299 6.87 27.92 19.78
CA PRO A 299 7.70 28.73 18.92
C PRO A 299 9.03 29.07 19.61
N PRO A 300 10.12 29.31 18.87
CA PRO A 300 11.38 29.77 19.44
C PRO A 300 11.18 31.03 20.27
N LYS A 301 11.87 31.12 21.42
CA LYS A 301 11.77 32.27 22.35
C LYS A 301 12.09 33.62 21.71
N VAL A 302 12.88 33.60 20.63
CA VAL A 302 13.25 34.82 19.88
C VAL A 302 12.20 35.26 18.87
N SER A 303 11.14 34.47 18.67
CA SER A 303 10.07 34.80 17.72
C SER A 303 9.31 36.06 18.14
N GLN A 304 9.06 36.95 17.17
CA GLN A 304 8.36 38.22 17.39
C GLN A 304 6.88 38.18 17.00
N PHE A 305 6.39 37.05 16.48
CA PHE A 305 5.00 36.89 16.07
C PHE A 305 4.09 36.53 17.26
N GLU A 306 2.82 36.83 17.14
CA GLU A 306 1.80 36.40 18.09
C GLU A 306 1.48 34.92 17.85
N SER A 307 2.02 34.04 18.69
CA SER A 307 1.96 32.59 18.49
C SER A 307 0.52 32.05 18.36
N HIS A 308 -0.41 32.58 19.17
CA HIS A 308 -1.82 32.16 19.14
C HIS A 308 -2.57 32.53 17.84
N LYS A 309 -1.97 33.36 16.99
CA LYS A 309 -2.51 33.74 15.67
C LYS A 309 -1.73 33.13 14.50
N THR A 310 -0.66 32.39 14.79
CA THR A 310 0.25 31.85 13.79
C THR A 310 0.21 30.33 13.79
N ALA A 311 0.14 29.72 12.60
CA ALA A 311 0.22 28.27 12.47
C ALA A 311 1.63 27.77 12.78
N ILE A 312 1.76 26.90 13.78
CA ILE A 312 3.01 26.24 14.17
C ILE A 312 3.01 24.74 13.94
N ILE A 313 1.87 24.18 13.57
CA ILE A 313 1.71 22.80 13.10
C ILE A 313 0.88 22.81 11.82
N GLY A 314 1.22 21.91 10.91
CA GLY A 314 0.57 21.83 9.60
C GLY A 314 -0.80 21.17 9.62
N ASN A 315 -1.19 20.61 8.47
CA ASN A 315 -2.50 20.02 8.24
C ASN A 315 -2.58 18.59 8.80
N THR A 316 -3.80 18.13 9.05
CA THR A 316 -4.12 16.72 9.34
C THR A 316 -3.38 16.16 10.56
N CYS A 317 -3.02 17.04 11.50
CA CYS A 317 -2.42 16.61 12.77
C CYS A 317 -3.40 15.75 13.57
N LEU A 318 -2.88 14.80 14.38
CA LEU A 318 -3.65 13.80 15.14
C LEU A 318 -4.58 12.90 14.32
N TYR A 319 -4.37 12.78 13.02
CA TYR A 319 -5.19 11.87 12.20
C TYR A 319 -5.13 10.45 12.74
N GLY A 320 -6.29 9.89 13.12
CA GLY A 320 -6.38 8.53 13.64
C GLY A 320 -5.66 8.31 14.98
N ALA A 321 -5.41 9.36 15.76
CA ALA A 321 -4.86 9.23 17.11
C ALA A 321 -5.88 8.56 18.04
N THR A 322 -5.40 7.66 18.91
CA THR A 322 -6.22 6.89 19.85
C THR A 322 -5.85 7.15 21.31
N GLY A 323 -4.82 7.95 21.56
CA GLY A 323 -4.37 8.30 22.92
C GLY A 323 -3.19 9.25 22.90
N GLY A 324 -2.76 9.67 24.10
CA GLY A 324 -1.68 10.64 24.28
C GLY A 324 -2.15 12.10 24.31
N THR A 325 -1.21 13.03 24.36
CA THR A 325 -1.49 14.47 24.45
C THR A 325 -0.66 15.27 23.45
N LEU A 326 -1.28 16.25 22.81
CA LEU A 326 -0.60 17.24 21.95
C LEU A 326 -0.85 18.64 22.51
N PHE A 327 0.23 19.38 22.75
CA PHE A 327 0.21 20.80 23.09
C PHE A 327 0.93 21.59 22.01
N ALA A 328 0.24 22.50 21.35
CA ALA A 328 0.81 23.39 20.35
C ALA A 328 0.52 24.83 20.75
N ALA A 329 1.58 25.62 20.97
CA ALA A 329 1.44 27.02 21.34
C ALA A 329 1.24 27.92 20.11
N GLY A 330 0.22 27.60 19.29
CA GLY A 330 -0.15 28.29 18.07
C GLY A 330 -1.37 27.64 17.42
N THR A 331 -1.70 28.04 16.20
CA THR A 331 -2.79 27.45 15.45
C THR A 331 -2.33 26.22 14.66
N ALA A 332 -3.26 25.34 14.34
CA ALA A 332 -3.07 24.19 13.46
C ALA A 332 -3.62 24.48 12.06
N GLY A 333 -3.11 23.78 11.06
CA GLY A 333 -3.66 23.80 9.72
C GLY A 333 -5.00 23.06 9.62
N GLU A 334 -5.43 22.80 8.39
CA GLU A 334 -6.70 22.17 8.07
C GLU A 334 -6.79 20.71 8.55
N ARG A 335 -8.02 20.22 8.79
CA ARG A 335 -8.32 18.84 9.14
C ARG A 335 -7.63 18.36 10.45
N PHE A 336 -7.45 19.26 11.41
CA PHE A 336 -6.95 18.89 12.73
C PHE A 336 -7.85 17.85 13.39
N ALA A 337 -7.24 16.80 13.98
CA ALA A 337 -7.88 15.73 14.74
C ALA A 337 -8.99 14.94 13.98
N VAL A 338 -8.94 14.88 12.65
CA VAL A 338 -9.87 14.05 11.87
C VAL A 338 -9.63 12.57 12.20
N ARG A 339 -10.72 11.85 12.54
CA ARG A 339 -10.69 10.44 12.96
C ARG A 339 -9.83 10.13 14.18
N ASN A 340 -9.61 11.07 15.08
CA ASN A 340 -9.12 10.71 16.40
C ASN A 340 -10.26 10.10 17.23
N SER A 341 -9.94 9.22 18.16
CA SER A 341 -10.90 8.53 19.03
C SER A 341 -10.46 8.58 20.50
#